data_532f742aefec05646b5304ae95d8d861
#
_entry.id   532f742aefec05646b5304ae95d8d861
#
_cell.length_a   1.000
_cell.length_b   1.000
_cell.length_c   1.000
_cell.angle_alpha   90.00
_cell.angle_beta   90.00
_cell.angle_gamma   90.00
#
_symmetry.space_group_name_H-M   'P 1'
#
loop_
_entity.id
_entity.type
_entity.pdbx_description
1 polymer ?
#
loop_
_entity_poly.entity_id
_entity_poly.type
_entity_poly.pdbx_seq_one_letter_code
_entity_poly.pdbx_strand_id
1 'polypeptide(L)'
;MRKQGAGASSDFRIFETDEFLKRLGQLTLIDSRFIQRKRVEYVYPQLRKDPFFGLNVKKLKGYTPETWRYRIGRFRVFYMIDQTEKIVSILSVDNRRDAYKG
;
A
#
# COMPACT_ATOMS: atom_id res chain seq x y z
N MET A 1 29.14 -4.03 -6.13
CA MET A 1 28.70 -4.22 -5.89
C MET A 1 28.51 -4.04 -5.79
N ARG A 2 28.15 -3.96 -5.72
CA ARG A 2 27.55 -4.05 -5.44
C ARG A 2 27.29 -3.50 -5.27
N LYS A 3 27.34 -3.11 -5.35
CA LYS A 3 26.92 -2.78 -5.00
C LYS A 3 26.44 -2.49 -4.94
N GLN A 4 26.27 -2.55 -5.27
CA GLN A 4 25.55 -2.47 -5.09
C GLN A 4 24.98 -2.05 -4.68
N GLY A 5 25.23 -2.30 -5.22
CA GLY A 5 24.08 -2.25 -4.64
C GLY A 5 23.53 -1.06 -3.89
N ALA A 6 24.11 0.04 -3.93
CA ALA A 6 23.65 1.21 -3.17
C ALA A 6 22.19 1.55 -3.48
N GLY A 7 21.78 1.45 -4.76
CA GLY A 7 20.41 1.75 -5.13
C GLY A 7 19.42 0.81 -4.47
N ALA A 8 19.78 -0.46 -4.40
CA ALA A 8 18.90 -1.44 -3.78
C ALA A 8 18.68 -1.17 -2.31
N SER A 9 19.70 -0.65 -1.62
CA SER A 9 19.60 -0.40 -0.18
C SER A 9 18.63 0.72 0.17
N SER A 10 18.24 1.56 -0.79
CA SER A 10 17.31 2.64 -0.52
C SER A 10 15.85 2.26 -0.77
N ASP A 11 15.61 1.10 -1.36
CA ASP A 11 14.24 0.67 -1.66
C ASP A 11 13.59 0.06 -0.42
N PHE A 12 12.27 0.23 -0.36
CA PHE A 12 11.48 -0.38 0.69
C PHE A 12 11.02 -1.78 0.26
N ARG A 13 10.77 -2.62 1.24
CA ARG A 13 10.18 -3.93 1.02
C ARG A 13 8.70 -3.87 1.36
N ILE A 14 7.90 -4.67 0.67
CA ILE A 14 6.45 -4.71 0.88
C ILE A 14 6.11 -5.92 1.74
N PHE A 15 5.34 -5.71 2.80
CA PHE A 15 4.82 -6.78 3.64
C PHE A 15 3.30 -6.72 3.62
N GLU A 16 2.66 -7.79 3.16
CA GLU A 16 1.20 -7.87 3.13
C GLU A 16 0.72 -8.54 4.41
N THR A 17 -0.06 -7.79 5.21
CA THR A 17 -0.58 -8.32 6.46
C THR A 17 -1.70 -9.32 6.21
N ASP A 18 -1.97 -10.16 7.21
CA ASP A 18 -3.07 -11.11 7.10
C ASP A 18 -4.41 -10.39 6.93
N GLU A 19 -4.57 -9.26 7.59
CA GLU A 19 -5.81 -8.49 7.46
C GLU A 19 -6.01 -8.00 6.04
N PHE A 20 -4.95 -7.54 5.38
CA PHE A 20 -5.05 -7.12 4.00
C PHE A 20 -5.48 -8.27 3.10
N LEU A 21 -4.85 -9.43 3.26
CA LEU A 21 -5.16 -10.60 2.45
C LEU A 21 -6.59 -11.07 2.68
N LYS A 22 -7.05 -11.00 3.92
CA LYS A 22 -8.42 -11.36 4.27
C LYS A 22 -9.41 -10.42 3.59
N ARG A 23 -9.15 -9.10 3.67
CA ARG A 23 -10.04 -8.11 3.06
C ARG A 23 -10.05 -8.27 1.54
N LEU A 24 -8.90 -8.53 0.95
CA LEU A 24 -8.81 -8.76 -0.49
C LEU A 24 -9.68 -9.95 -0.91
N GLY A 25 -9.66 -11.02 -0.12
CA GLY A 25 -10.46 -12.20 -0.39
C GLY A 25 -11.96 -12.00 -0.21
N GLN A 26 -12.36 -10.93 0.48
CA GLN A 26 -13.78 -10.61 0.69
C GLN A 26 -14.39 -9.77 -0.44
N LEU A 27 -13.55 -9.26 -1.33
CA LEU A 27 -14.03 -8.51 -2.48
C LEU A 27 -14.63 -9.45 -3.52
N THR A 28 -15.43 -8.88 -4.42
CA THR A 28 -15.90 -9.68 -5.56
C THR A 28 -14.70 -10.14 -6.37
N LEU A 29 -14.89 -11.19 -7.16
CA LEU A 29 -13.80 -11.70 -7.98
C LEU A 29 -13.26 -10.64 -8.94
N ILE A 30 -14.15 -9.85 -9.53
CA ILE A 30 -13.75 -8.80 -10.45
C ILE A 30 -12.91 -7.74 -9.74
N ASP A 31 -13.38 -7.29 -8.58
CA ASP A 31 -12.66 -6.27 -7.81
C ASP A 31 -11.33 -6.80 -7.29
N SER A 32 -11.32 -8.03 -6.81
CA SER A 32 -10.09 -8.65 -6.31
C SER A 32 -9.04 -8.73 -7.41
N ARG A 33 -9.43 -9.14 -8.62
CA ARG A 33 -8.51 -9.22 -9.74
C ARG A 33 -7.99 -7.85 -10.14
N PHE A 34 -8.87 -6.85 -10.12
CA PHE A 34 -8.49 -5.47 -10.42
C PHE A 34 -7.41 -4.99 -9.45
N ILE A 35 -7.65 -5.18 -8.14
CA ILE A 35 -6.69 -4.76 -7.13
C ILE A 35 -5.37 -5.54 -7.27
N GLN A 36 -5.46 -6.85 -7.48
CA GLN A 36 -4.24 -7.66 -7.60
C GLN A 36 -3.37 -7.21 -8.76
N ARG A 37 -3.98 -6.89 -9.89
CA ARG A 37 -3.22 -6.41 -11.04
C ARG A 37 -2.60 -5.05 -10.76
N LYS A 38 -3.39 -4.13 -10.21
CA LYS A 38 -2.90 -2.78 -9.94
C LYS A 38 -1.79 -2.75 -8.90
N ARG A 39 -1.89 -3.58 -7.87
CA ARG A 39 -0.86 -3.58 -6.84
C ARG A 39 0.49 -4.02 -7.38
N VAL A 40 0.49 -4.97 -8.30
CA VAL A 40 1.74 -5.46 -8.88
C VAL A 40 2.30 -4.47 -9.92
N GLU A 41 1.44 -3.90 -10.74
CA GLU A 41 1.87 -3.05 -11.85
C GLU A 41 2.21 -1.63 -11.43
N TYR A 42 1.51 -1.08 -10.44
CA TYR A 42 1.65 0.34 -10.11
C TYR A 42 1.95 0.61 -8.65
N VAL A 43 1.19 0.01 -7.75
CA VAL A 43 1.24 0.38 -6.34
C VAL A 43 2.57 -0.01 -5.71
N TYR A 44 2.91 -1.28 -5.78
CA TYR A 44 4.11 -1.76 -5.12
C TYR A 44 5.40 -1.23 -5.73
N PRO A 45 5.52 -1.12 -7.05
CA PRO A 45 6.72 -0.47 -7.60
C PRO A 45 6.91 0.94 -7.09
N GLN A 46 5.83 1.72 -6.99
CA GLN A 46 5.95 3.06 -6.45
C GLN A 46 6.30 3.07 -4.97
N LEU A 47 5.61 2.25 -4.18
CA LEU A 47 5.86 2.23 -2.73
C LEU A 47 7.26 1.73 -2.39
N ARG A 48 7.82 0.84 -3.21
CA ARG A 48 9.19 0.40 -3.00
C ARG A 48 10.18 1.55 -3.17
N LYS A 49 9.92 2.43 -4.10
CA LYS A 49 10.82 3.55 -4.37
C LYS A 49 10.56 4.71 -3.44
N ASP A 50 9.31 5.08 -3.26
CA ASP A 50 8.95 6.24 -2.44
C ASP A 50 7.53 6.09 -1.92
N PRO A 51 7.37 5.63 -0.67
CA PRO A 51 6.04 5.47 -0.10
C PRO A 51 5.45 6.76 0.45
N PHE A 52 6.19 7.87 0.41
CA PHE A 52 5.76 9.14 0.99
C PHE A 52 5.12 10.08 -0.01
N PHE A 53 5.43 9.95 -1.28
CA PHE A 53 4.97 10.88 -2.31
C PHE A 53 4.42 10.16 -3.51
N GLY A 54 3.44 10.78 -4.14
CA GLY A 54 2.85 10.24 -5.34
C GLY A 54 1.45 10.80 -5.54
N LEU A 55 0.99 10.75 -6.77
CA LEU A 55 -0.31 11.29 -7.13
C LEU A 55 -1.43 10.66 -6.31
N ASN A 56 -1.32 9.37 -6.03
CA ASN A 56 -2.36 8.63 -5.34
C ASN A 56 -2.06 8.39 -3.85
N VAL A 57 -0.97 8.96 -3.36
CA VAL A 57 -0.49 8.74 -1.99
C VAL A 57 -0.91 9.91 -1.11
N LYS A 58 -1.40 9.59 0.08
CA LYS A 58 -1.77 10.63 1.04
C LYS A 58 -1.58 10.11 2.46
N LYS A 59 -0.98 10.95 3.31
CA LYS A 59 -0.90 10.67 4.74
C LYS A 59 -2.24 11.02 5.37
N LEU A 60 -2.78 10.15 6.18
CA LEU A 60 -4.07 10.38 6.82
C LEU A 60 -3.91 11.13 8.11
N LYS A 61 -4.77 12.13 8.33
CA LYS A 61 -4.76 12.92 9.56
C LYS A 61 -5.45 12.18 10.68
N GLY A 62 -4.93 12.35 11.89
CA GLY A 62 -5.60 11.83 13.08
C GLY A 62 -5.42 10.36 13.32
N TYR A 63 -4.58 9.69 12.57
CA TYR A 63 -4.32 8.27 12.78
C TYR A 63 -3.08 8.07 13.65
N THR A 64 -3.21 7.20 14.63
CA THR A 64 -2.11 6.77 15.48
C THR A 64 -2.18 5.25 15.57
N PRO A 65 -1.17 4.54 15.07
CA PRO A 65 0.05 5.03 14.45
C PRO A 65 -0.19 5.69 13.10
N GLU A 66 0.84 6.36 12.59
CA GLU A 66 0.78 7.09 11.34
C GLU A 66 0.41 6.16 10.19
N THR A 67 -0.64 6.52 9.45
CA THR A 67 -1.21 5.67 8.41
C THR A 67 -1.32 6.45 7.11
N TRP A 68 -1.06 5.76 6.03
CA TRP A 68 -1.09 6.32 4.67
C TRP A 68 -2.09 5.57 3.82
N ARG A 69 -2.53 6.20 2.72
CA ARG A 69 -3.40 5.51 1.78
C ARG A 69 -2.88 5.68 0.35
N TYR A 70 -3.10 4.65 -0.46
CA TYR A 70 -2.87 4.68 -1.89
C TYR A 70 -4.22 4.45 -2.57
N ARG A 71 -4.64 5.39 -3.42
CA ARG A 71 -5.94 5.30 -4.07
C ARG A 71 -5.82 4.53 -5.39
N ILE A 72 -6.69 3.53 -5.56
CA ILE A 72 -6.78 2.74 -6.77
C ILE A 72 -8.25 2.80 -7.22
N GLY A 73 -8.57 3.73 -8.13
CA GLY A 73 -9.95 3.92 -8.55
C GLY A 73 -10.81 4.27 -7.34
N ARG A 74 -11.84 3.46 -7.09
CA ARG A 74 -12.72 3.68 -5.94
C ARG A 74 -12.23 2.98 -4.67
N PHE A 75 -11.10 2.32 -4.73
CA PHE A 75 -10.54 1.61 -3.58
C PHE A 75 -9.42 2.42 -2.94
N ARG A 76 -9.19 2.15 -1.67
CA ARG A 76 -8.06 2.70 -0.92
C ARG A 76 -7.30 1.57 -0.27
N VAL A 77 -5.99 1.57 -0.46
CA VAL A 77 -5.09 0.63 0.21
C VAL A 77 -4.41 1.40 1.33
N PHE A 78 -4.53 0.90 2.55
CA PHE A 78 -3.93 1.56 3.72
C PHE A 78 -2.62 0.89 4.05
N TYR A 79 -1.63 1.69 4.43
CA TYR A 79 -0.32 1.14 4.75
C TYR A 79 0.41 1.98 5.79
N MET A 80 1.38 1.35 6.42
CA MET A 80 2.29 2.01 7.37
C MET A 80 3.71 1.88 6.86
N ILE A 81 4.57 2.80 7.29
CA ILE A 81 5.95 2.85 6.81
C ILE A 81 6.89 2.74 8.01
N ASP A 82 7.77 1.75 7.97
CA ASP A 82 8.84 1.61 8.93
C ASP A 82 10.13 2.05 8.26
N GLN A 83 10.59 3.26 8.58
CA GLN A 83 11.76 3.82 7.93
C GLN A 83 13.06 3.14 8.39
N THR A 84 13.06 2.64 9.60
CA THR A 84 14.26 1.97 10.13
C THR A 84 14.52 0.67 9.40
N GLU A 85 13.48 -0.15 9.27
CA GLU A 85 13.60 -1.45 8.60
C GLU A 85 13.35 -1.36 7.11
N LYS A 86 12.93 -0.21 6.62
CA LYS A 86 12.58 -0.02 5.21
C LYS A 86 11.49 -0.98 4.77
N ILE A 87 10.42 -1.03 5.53
CA ILE A 87 9.27 -1.90 5.26
C ILE A 87 8.00 -1.08 5.15
N VAL A 88 7.23 -1.35 4.10
CA VAL A 88 5.88 -0.83 3.95
C VAL A 88 4.92 -1.98 4.25
N SER A 89 4.14 -1.84 5.30
CA SER A 89 3.17 -2.87 5.71
C SER A 89 1.80 -2.52 5.15
N ILE A 90 1.25 -3.39 4.32
CA ILE A 90 -0.06 -3.18 3.70
C ILE A 90 -1.12 -3.68 4.65
N LEU A 91 -1.91 -2.77 5.20
CA LEU A 91 -2.82 -3.05 6.31
C LEU A 91 -4.17 -3.56 5.86
N SER A 92 -4.77 -2.92 4.87
CA SER A 92 -6.08 -3.33 4.39
C SER A 92 -6.42 -2.64 3.08
N VAL A 93 -7.52 -3.06 2.48
CA VAL A 93 -8.07 -2.43 1.30
C VAL A 93 -9.55 -2.24 1.52
N ASP A 94 -10.06 -1.03 1.25
CA ASP A 94 -11.47 -0.72 1.44
C ASP A 94 -12.02 -0.03 0.22
N ASN A 95 -13.31 -0.25 -0.02
CA ASN A 95 -14.03 0.49 -1.03
C ASN A 95 -14.21 1.91 -0.52
N ARG A 96 -13.91 2.90 -1.37
CA ARG A 96 -14.00 4.29 -0.98
C ARG A 96 -15.38 4.67 -0.45
N ARG A 97 -16.43 4.15 -1.09
CA ARG A 97 -17.79 4.44 -0.68
C ARG A 97 -18.04 3.99 0.76
N ASP A 98 -17.59 2.79 1.09
CA ASP A 98 -17.78 2.25 2.43
C ASP A 98 -16.99 3.05 3.46
N ALA A 99 -15.80 3.51 3.09
CA ALA A 99 -14.95 4.28 3.99
C ALA A 99 -15.62 5.59 4.41
N TYR A 100 -16.45 6.16 3.53
CA TYR A 100 -17.12 7.41 3.84
C TYR A 100 -18.36 7.24 4.70
N LYS A 101 -18.88 6.04 4.76
CA LYS A 101 -20.06 5.77 5.60
C LYS A 101 -19.69 5.63 7.05
N GLY A 102 -18.49 5.23 7.31
CA GLY A 102 -18.02 4.89 8.64
C GLY A 102 -17.99 6.01 9.64
#